data_f580df0dedc89a5fb5a37ed6c4037371
#
_entry.id   f580df0dedc89a5fb5a37ed6c4037371
#
_cell.length_a   1.000
_cell.length_b   1.000
_cell.length_c   1.000
_cell.angle_alpha   90.00
_cell.angle_beta   90.00
_cell.angle_gamma   90.00
#
_symmetry.space_group_name_H-M   'P 1'
#
loop_
_entity.id
_entity.type
_entity.pdbx_description
1 polymer ?
#
loop_
_entity_poly.entity_id
_entity_poly.type
_entity_poly.pdbx_seq_one_letter_code
_entity_poly.pdbx_strand_id
1 'polypeptide(L)'
;MFRKVPILKIGATALSAVLLLLLAGCGYGSSGGTNQQTVSNIRPRAFVSNATTDVLQIMNAAKDALVTNTISVGVQPGLMALAPNKSFTLVFNAGSNNLSVVDNLKETQTTTIALPSWTESISISPDSTLGYVAMPAATVLGQPAGLLYVLDLVHNHVKAGVNIPQVHWVVVNGSGSRVLAFSDNSDSVTVISPSQIGKGAVSTTVSGFDRPVWGVFSSDGSKAYILNCGPECGGSNAGITVLDMASNTAGATVGLSGATMGMLNNGNLYVAGSGHGVGTLQVVNTAGLTASPPVTISNGYHNRMELSSNNKLFIGSRGCSGRGCLSIFDIGANTAAVDTPNGDVTGIAPIGGGNEVYVVEGGELRIFDTTTSAPSTIHFVDIVGKAMDVKEVDNPPQ
;
A
#
# COMPACT_ATOMS: atom_id res chain seq x y z
N MET A 1 -8.40 -40.04 58.94
CA MET A 1 -7.93 -41.42 58.84
C MET A 1 -6.75 -41.46 57.90
N PHE A 2 -5.56 -41.52 58.47
CA PHE A 2 -4.27 -41.43 57.73
C PHE A 2 -3.87 -42.79 57.21
N ARG A 3 -3.35 -42.86 55.99
CA ARG A 3 -2.46 -43.99 55.59
C ARG A 3 -1.24 -43.40 54.82
N LYS A 4 -0.10 -43.51 55.47
CA LYS A 4 1.25 -43.37 54.94
C LYS A 4 1.58 -44.62 54.10
N VAL A 5 2.34 -44.43 53.00
CA VAL A 5 3.05 -45.50 52.30
C VAL A 5 4.52 -45.06 52.11
N PRO A 6 5.47 -45.96 52.22
CA PRO A 6 6.85 -45.62 52.61
C PRO A 6 7.80 -45.39 51.41
N ILE A 7 8.88 -44.71 51.77
CA ILE A 7 10.07 -44.41 50.96
C ILE A 7 10.94 -45.66 50.84
N LEU A 8 11.32 -46.04 49.63
CA LEU A 8 12.39 -47.03 49.41
C LEU A 8 13.64 -46.32 48.92
N LYS A 9 14.68 -46.31 49.74
CA LYS A 9 16.05 -45.96 49.38
C LYS A 9 16.76 -47.20 48.83
N ILE A 10 17.38 -47.10 47.67
CA ILE A 10 18.42 -48.04 47.23
C ILE A 10 19.58 -47.22 46.67
N GLY A 11 20.70 -47.59 47.19
CA GLY A 11 21.98 -46.97 47.26
C GLY A 11 22.85 -47.12 46.01
N ALA A 12 23.92 -46.39 46.12
CA ALA A 12 24.98 -46.20 45.14
C ALA A 12 25.90 -47.43 45.01
N THR A 13 26.39 -47.70 43.79
CA THR A 13 27.79 -48.12 43.60
C THR A 13 28.29 -47.69 42.23
N ALA A 14 29.45 -47.05 42.27
CA ALA A 14 30.25 -46.61 41.15
C ALA A 14 30.89 -47.77 40.39
N LEU A 15 31.05 -47.58 39.07
CA LEU A 15 32.21 -48.17 38.37
C LEU A 15 32.59 -47.29 37.18
N SER A 16 33.79 -46.67 37.29
CA SER A 16 34.46 -45.94 36.25
C SER A 16 35.00 -46.87 35.17
N ALA A 17 34.70 -46.57 33.91
CA ALA A 17 35.50 -47.09 32.79
C ALA A 17 35.80 -45.92 31.82
N VAL A 18 37.01 -45.39 31.87
CA VAL A 18 37.60 -44.45 30.91
C VAL A 18 37.94 -45.25 29.66
N LEU A 19 37.25 -44.95 28.55
CA LEU A 19 37.67 -45.39 27.21
C LEU A 19 38.04 -44.16 26.38
N LEU A 20 39.37 -43.93 26.28
CA LEU A 20 39.97 -42.97 25.35
C LEU A 20 39.86 -43.54 23.91
N LEU A 21 38.96 -43.00 23.13
CA LEU A 21 38.94 -43.19 21.67
C LEU A 21 39.57 -41.92 21.02
N LEU A 22 40.80 -42.09 20.57
CA LEU A 22 41.46 -41.14 19.64
C LEU A 22 40.72 -41.24 18.29
N LEU A 23 39.81 -40.31 18.01
CA LEU A 23 39.29 -40.08 16.68
C LEU A 23 40.15 -38.97 16.02
N ALA A 24 40.98 -39.39 15.05
CA ALA A 24 41.59 -38.48 14.13
C ALA A 24 40.49 -37.70 13.40
N GLY A 25 40.31 -36.46 13.78
CA GLY A 25 39.40 -35.54 13.13
C GLY A 25 39.97 -35.15 11.78
N CYS A 26 39.40 -35.67 10.70
CA CYS A 26 39.45 -34.96 9.42
C CYS A 26 38.77 -33.62 9.62
N GLY A 27 39.52 -32.53 9.54
CA GLY A 27 38.97 -31.19 9.55
C GLY A 27 38.05 -30.99 8.34
N TYR A 28 36.77 -31.08 8.57
CA TYR A 28 35.79 -30.45 7.70
C TYR A 28 35.91 -28.95 7.98
N GLY A 29 36.66 -28.27 7.12
CA GLY A 29 36.55 -26.83 7.01
C GLY A 29 35.11 -26.51 6.69
N SER A 30 34.34 -26.04 7.67
CA SER A 30 33.13 -25.32 7.40
C SER A 30 33.57 -24.03 6.68
N SER A 31 33.58 -24.08 5.35
CA SER A 31 33.46 -22.89 4.56
C SER A 31 32.13 -22.28 5.00
N GLY A 32 32.19 -21.28 5.87
CA GLY A 32 31.10 -20.36 6.14
C GLY A 32 30.84 -19.67 4.81
N GLY A 33 30.07 -20.31 3.96
CA GLY A 33 29.45 -19.67 2.83
C GLY A 33 28.50 -18.63 3.43
N THR A 34 28.89 -17.38 3.44
CA THR A 34 27.96 -16.29 3.46
C THR A 34 27.08 -16.56 2.25
N ASN A 35 25.85 -16.99 2.47
CA ASN A 35 24.82 -16.97 1.44
C ASN A 35 24.59 -15.51 1.07
N GLN A 36 25.51 -14.93 0.29
CA GLN A 36 25.24 -13.69 -0.40
C GLN A 36 24.13 -14.01 -1.38
N GLN A 37 22.95 -13.52 -1.08
CA GLN A 37 21.85 -13.54 -2.02
C GLN A 37 22.34 -12.89 -3.30
N THR A 38 22.46 -13.68 -4.37
CA THR A 38 22.90 -13.16 -5.66
C THR A 38 21.82 -12.27 -6.21
N VAL A 39 22.19 -11.01 -6.47
CA VAL A 39 21.28 -10.04 -7.11
C VAL A 39 20.91 -10.58 -8.50
N SER A 40 19.65 -10.44 -8.88
CA SER A 40 19.12 -11.02 -10.13
C SER A 40 19.76 -10.45 -11.40
N ASN A 41 20.31 -9.23 -11.33
CA ASN A 41 20.89 -8.48 -12.48
C ASN A 41 19.90 -8.30 -13.66
N ILE A 42 18.60 -8.37 -13.41
CA ILE A 42 17.53 -8.23 -14.39
C ILE A 42 17.00 -6.81 -14.32
N ARG A 43 16.62 -6.24 -15.46
CA ARG A 43 15.95 -4.95 -15.59
C ARG A 43 15.04 -4.96 -16.82
N PRO A 44 13.84 -4.36 -16.82
CA PRO A 44 13.14 -3.84 -15.63
C PRO A 44 12.59 -4.97 -14.73
N ARG A 45 12.35 -4.63 -13.44
CA ARG A 45 11.78 -5.58 -12.46
C ARG A 45 10.50 -5.03 -11.85
N ALA A 46 9.61 -5.95 -11.47
CA ALA A 46 8.57 -5.67 -10.50
C ALA A 46 8.71 -6.62 -9.29
N PHE A 47 8.38 -6.11 -8.12
CA PHE A 47 8.27 -6.92 -6.91
C PHE A 47 6.81 -7.26 -6.66
N VAL A 48 6.55 -8.51 -6.27
CA VAL A 48 5.21 -9.01 -5.90
C VAL A 48 5.30 -9.53 -4.48
N SER A 49 4.51 -8.98 -3.56
CA SER A 49 4.42 -9.50 -2.19
C SER A 49 3.59 -10.78 -2.16
N ASN A 50 4.13 -11.83 -1.52
CA ASN A 50 3.50 -13.14 -1.41
C ASN A 50 3.24 -13.48 0.06
N ALA A 51 1.98 -13.35 0.49
CA ALA A 51 1.59 -13.54 1.88
C ALA A 51 1.66 -15.00 2.37
N THR A 52 1.84 -15.97 1.48
CA THR A 52 1.93 -17.38 1.85
C THR A 52 3.36 -17.82 2.16
N THR A 53 4.35 -17.20 1.51
CA THR A 53 5.76 -17.65 1.56
C THR A 53 6.69 -16.64 2.24
N ASP A 54 6.15 -15.53 2.77
CA ASP A 54 6.87 -14.49 3.50
C ASP A 54 8.04 -13.87 2.71
N VAL A 55 7.85 -13.72 1.39
CA VAL A 55 8.85 -13.16 0.48
C VAL A 55 8.25 -12.11 -0.46
N LEU A 56 9.12 -11.30 -1.05
CA LEU A 56 8.85 -10.66 -2.32
C LEU A 56 9.38 -11.55 -3.44
N GLN A 57 8.52 -11.85 -4.39
CA GLN A 57 8.92 -12.47 -5.64
C GLN A 57 9.35 -11.39 -6.62
N ILE A 58 10.36 -11.71 -7.44
CA ILE A 58 10.92 -10.80 -8.43
C ILE A 58 10.41 -11.20 -9.81
N MET A 59 9.77 -10.26 -10.48
CA MET A 59 9.35 -10.38 -11.88
C MET A 59 10.39 -9.76 -12.79
N ASN A 60 10.75 -10.48 -13.85
CA ASN A 60 11.40 -9.90 -15.02
C ASN A 60 10.32 -9.27 -15.91
N ALA A 61 10.15 -7.97 -15.82
CA ALA A 61 9.11 -7.25 -16.53
C ALA A 61 9.37 -7.08 -18.05
N ALA A 62 10.54 -7.47 -18.54
CA ALA A 62 10.79 -7.56 -19.99
C ALA A 62 10.39 -8.93 -20.60
N LYS A 63 10.04 -9.91 -19.75
CA LYS A 63 9.71 -11.29 -20.19
C LYS A 63 8.43 -11.81 -19.53
N ASP A 64 7.81 -11.03 -18.67
CA ASP A 64 6.63 -11.39 -17.87
C ASP A 64 6.78 -12.72 -17.11
N ALA A 65 7.94 -12.91 -16.54
CA ALA A 65 8.29 -14.18 -15.92
C ALA A 65 8.90 -13.99 -14.53
N LEU A 66 8.55 -14.89 -13.61
CA LEU A 66 9.18 -14.95 -12.30
C LEU A 66 10.66 -15.33 -12.42
N VAL A 67 11.45 -14.74 -11.56
CA VAL A 67 12.84 -15.11 -11.33
C VAL A 67 12.90 -16.08 -10.15
N THR A 68 13.87 -16.96 -10.12
CA THR A 68 14.07 -17.90 -9.00
C THR A 68 14.49 -17.22 -7.71
N ASN A 69 15.09 -16.03 -7.79
CA ASN A 69 15.48 -15.24 -6.63
C ASN A 69 14.25 -14.62 -5.97
N THR A 70 14.25 -14.62 -4.64
CA THR A 70 13.20 -13.98 -3.83
C THR A 70 13.87 -13.14 -2.73
N ILE A 71 13.13 -12.18 -2.19
CA ILE A 71 13.58 -11.34 -1.09
C ILE A 71 12.80 -11.73 0.17
N SER A 72 13.47 -12.28 1.18
CA SER A 72 12.84 -12.58 2.47
C SER A 72 12.45 -11.28 3.18
N VAL A 73 11.22 -11.23 3.71
CA VAL A 73 10.66 -10.10 4.46
C VAL A 73 9.98 -10.60 5.73
N GLY A 74 9.14 -9.82 6.36
CA GLY A 74 8.38 -10.28 7.54
C GLY A 74 7.21 -11.21 7.17
N VAL A 75 6.48 -11.66 8.19
CA VAL A 75 5.39 -12.65 8.03
C VAL A 75 4.16 -12.00 7.39
N GLN A 76 3.58 -12.66 6.41
CA GLN A 76 2.41 -12.22 5.63
C GLN A 76 2.60 -10.81 5.02
N PRO A 77 3.57 -10.64 4.11
CA PRO A 77 3.76 -9.37 3.42
C PRO A 77 2.55 -9.01 2.55
N GLY A 78 2.17 -7.76 2.61
CA GLY A 78 1.00 -7.22 1.89
C GLY A 78 1.35 -5.95 1.15
N LEU A 79 0.76 -4.83 1.60
CA LEU A 79 0.92 -3.50 1.03
C LEU A 79 2.40 -3.11 0.88
N MET A 80 2.75 -2.61 -0.29
CA MET A 80 4.07 -2.05 -0.59
C MET A 80 3.99 -0.56 -0.92
N ALA A 81 4.94 0.22 -0.39
CA ALA A 81 5.15 1.60 -0.78
C ALA A 81 6.57 1.76 -1.35
N LEU A 82 6.62 2.14 -2.62
CA LEU A 82 7.88 2.36 -3.32
C LEU A 82 8.38 3.79 -3.08
N ALA A 83 9.65 3.95 -2.75
CA ALA A 83 10.29 5.26 -2.65
C ALA A 83 10.26 5.96 -4.02
N PRO A 84 9.94 7.27 -4.10
CA PRO A 84 9.95 8.01 -5.35
C PRO A 84 11.28 7.94 -6.12
N ASN A 85 12.41 7.87 -5.40
CA ASN A 85 13.75 7.70 -6.00
C ASN A 85 14.07 6.25 -6.37
N LYS A 86 13.13 5.31 -6.20
CA LYS A 86 13.28 3.87 -6.51
C LYS A 86 14.37 3.12 -5.72
N SER A 87 15.02 3.75 -4.73
CA SER A 87 16.13 3.12 -4.00
C SER A 87 15.70 2.02 -3.04
N PHE A 88 14.49 2.12 -2.48
CA PHE A 88 13.94 1.14 -1.54
C PHE A 88 12.42 0.97 -1.67
N THR A 89 11.94 -0.11 -1.12
CA THR A 89 10.50 -0.42 -0.97
C THR A 89 10.20 -0.71 0.50
N LEU A 90 9.16 -0.05 1.04
CA LEU A 90 8.57 -0.43 2.33
C LEU A 90 7.53 -1.51 2.10
N VAL A 91 7.57 -2.58 2.92
CA VAL A 91 6.63 -3.70 2.84
C VAL A 91 5.96 -3.88 4.19
N PHE A 92 4.66 -3.71 4.25
CA PHE A 92 3.90 -4.01 5.46
C PHE A 92 3.69 -5.52 5.59
N ASN A 93 4.09 -6.08 6.73
CA ASN A 93 3.98 -7.49 7.06
C ASN A 93 2.90 -7.66 8.14
N ALA A 94 1.73 -8.11 7.72
CA ALA A 94 0.54 -8.18 8.59
C ALA A 94 0.70 -9.19 9.74
N GLY A 95 1.38 -10.31 9.51
CA GLY A 95 1.58 -11.35 10.53
C GLY A 95 2.63 -10.97 11.58
N SER A 96 3.60 -10.11 11.25
CA SER A 96 4.62 -9.64 12.19
C SER A 96 4.45 -8.19 12.65
N ASN A 97 3.41 -7.48 12.20
CA ASN A 97 3.13 -6.08 12.52
C ASN A 97 4.38 -5.19 12.42
N ASN A 98 5.05 -5.21 11.27
CA ASN A 98 6.21 -4.37 11.02
C ASN A 98 6.30 -3.96 9.54
N LEU A 99 7.19 -3.02 9.25
CA LEU A 99 7.62 -2.70 7.90
C LEU A 99 8.99 -3.29 7.65
N SER A 100 9.14 -4.08 6.59
CA SER A 100 10.46 -4.38 6.03
C SER A 100 10.90 -3.23 5.14
N VAL A 101 12.15 -2.80 5.27
CA VAL A 101 12.82 -1.86 4.37
C VAL A 101 13.68 -2.68 3.42
N VAL A 102 13.32 -2.72 2.15
CA VAL A 102 13.99 -3.51 1.12
C VAL A 102 14.83 -2.60 0.24
N ASP A 103 16.13 -2.82 0.17
CA ASP A 103 17.05 -2.18 -0.80
C ASP A 103 16.79 -2.77 -2.19
N ASN A 104 16.22 -1.96 -3.09
CA ASN A 104 15.81 -2.43 -4.41
C ASN A 104 17.00 -2.82 -5.30
N LEU A 105 18.16 -2.18 -5.11
CA LEU A 105 19.35 -2.50 -5.89
C LEU A 105 20.00 -3.80 -5.43
N LYS A 106 20.08 -4.02 -4.12
CA LYS A 106 20.69 -5.22 -3.53
C LYS A 106 19.72 -6.39 -3.43
N GLU A 107 18.44 -6.18 -3.66
CA GLU A 107 17.38 -7.19 -3.53
C GLU A 107 17.39 -7.87 -2.14
N THR A 108 17.56 -7.06 -1.09
CA THR A 108 17.66 -7.55 0.29
C THR A 108 16.88 -6.67 1.26
N GLN A 109 16.29 -7.30 2.28
CA GLN A 109 15.78 -6.57 3.43
C GLN A 109 16.97 -6.02 4.24
N THR A 110 17.00 -4.72 4.47
CA THR A 110 18.05 -4.06 5.24
C THR A 110 17.73 -3.96 6.72
N THR A 111 16.48 -3.72 7.04
CA THR A 111 16.00 -3.59 8.42
C THR A 111 14.49 -3.73 8.49
N THR A 112 13.94 -3.70 9.72
CA THR A 112 12.51 -3.65 10.00
C THR A 112 12.16 -2.50 10.94
N ILE A 113 10.97 -1.93 10.78
CA ILE A 113 10.40 -0.93 11.67
C ILE A 113 9.13 -1.51 12.30
N ALA A 114 9.11 -1.69 13.62
CA ALA A 114 7.95 -2.22 14.33
C ALA A 114 6.76 -1.25 14.27
N LEU A 115 5.56 -1.79 14.07
CA LEU A 115 4.31 -1.05 14.11
C LEU A 115 3.45 -1.53 15.29
N PRO A 116 2.76 -0.63 16.01
CA PRO A 116 1.86 -1.02 17.09
C PRO A 116 0.53 -1.61 16.60
N SER A 117 0.21 -1.48 15.31
CA SER A 117 -1.03 -1.97 14.71
C SER A 117 -0.91 -2.14 13.21
N TRP A 118 -1.94 -2.70 12.60
CA TRP A 118 -2.06 -2.84 11.14
C TRP A 118 -2.20 -1.49 10.43
N THR A 119 -1.85 -1.46 9.14
CA THR A 119 -2.03 -0.32 8.26
C THR A 119 -2.49 -0.75 6.86
N GLU A 120 -3.27 0.11 6.21
CA GLU A 120 -3.60 0.03 4.78
C GLU A 120 -3.08 1.24 3.99
N SER A 121 -2.38 2.17 4.66
CA SER A 121 -1.92 3.40 4.03
C SER A 121 -0.51 3.78 4.47
N ILE A 122 0.40 3.74 3.51
CA ILE A 122 1.78 4.18 3.63
C ILE A 122 2.03 5.20 2.52
N SER A 123 2.50 6.38 2.88
CA SER A 123 2.89 7.42 1.92
C SER A 123 4.34 7.82 2.16
N ILE A 124 5.10 8.05 1.09
CA ILE A 124 6.52 8.45 1.18
C ILE A 124 6.66 9.85 0.60
N SER A 125 7.45 10.71 1.25
CA SER A 125 7.72 12.06 0.76
C SER A 125 8.43 12.03 -0.60
N PRO A 126 8.23 13.03 -1.46
CA PRO A 126 8.82 13.07 -2.81
C PRO A 126 10.33 12.99 -2.83
N ASP A 127 11.00 13.46 -1.78
CA ASP A 127 12.46 13.36 -1.59
C ASP A 127 12.92 12.01 -1.01
N SER A 128 11.97 11.09 -0.75
CA SER A 128 12.21 9.75 -0.19
C SER A 128 12.83 9.74 1.23
N THR A 129 12.76 10.86 1.97
CA THR A 129 13.37 10.98 3.29
C THR A 129 12.41 10.70 4.45
N LEU A 130 11.11 10.94 4.25
CA LEU A 130 10.08 10.72 5.27
C LEU A 130 9.04 9.71 4.79
N GLY A 131 8.56 8.88 5.73
CA GLY A 131 7.42 7.99 5.55
C GLY A 131 6.28 8.36 6.49
N TYR A 132 5.07 8.11 6.06
CA TYR A 132 3.85 8.34 6.85
C TYR A 132 3.03 7.06 6.84
N VAL A 133 2.73 6.53 8.03
CA VAL A 133 2.02 5.26 8.21
C VAL A 133 0.79 5.49 9.07
N ALA A 134 -0.39 5.33 8.50
CA ALA A 134 -1.66 5.50 9.20
C ALA A 134 -2.11 4.17 9.82
N MET A 135 -2.40 4.16 11.11
CA MET A 135 -2.79 2.98 11.88
C MET A 135 -4.06 3.27 12.70
N PRO A 136 -5.26 2.95 12.15
CA PRO A 136 -6.53 3.36 12.76
C PRO A 136 -6.80 2.71 14.12
N ALA A 137 -6.29 1.51 14.35
CA ALA A 137 -6.51 0.72 15.57
C ALA A 137 -5.35 0.80 16.57
N ALA A 138 -4.31 1.59 16.31
CA ALA A 138 -3.20 1.73 17.25
C ALA A 138 -3.67 2.38 18.56
N THR A 139 -3.40 1.73 19.69
CA THR A 139 -3.77 2.25 21.01
C THR A 139 -2.76 3.28 21.49
N VAL A 140 -3.27 4.40 21.99
CA VAL A 140 -2.47 5.47 22.60
C VAL A 140 -3.00 5.73 23.99
N LEU A 141 -2.15 5.63 25.00
CA LEU A 141 -2.57 5.74 26.39
C LEU A 141 -3.27 7.08 26.67
N GLY A 142 -4.51 6.99 27.18
CA GLY A 142 -5.33 8.16 27.51
C GLY A 142 -5.89 8.93 26.31
N GLN A 143 -5.80 8.37 25.10
CA GLN A 143 -6.30 8.98 23.88
C GLN A 143 -7.19 7.98 23.11
N PRO A 144 -8.08 8.45 22.22
CA PRO A 144 -8.75 7.59 21.26
C PRO A 144 -7.73 6.84 20.39
N ALA A 145 -8.08 5.60 19.98
CA ALA A 145 -7.25 4.81 19.09
C ALA A 145 -7.06 5.52 17.75
N GLY A 146 -5.86 5.41 17.20
CA GLY A 146 -5.45 6.01 15.93
C GLY A 146 -4.10 6.71 16.07
N LEU A 147 -3.13 6.30 15.27
CA LEU A 147 -1.77 6.81 15.32
C LEU A 147 -1.20 6.93 13.92
N LEU A 148 -0.69 8.09 13.60
CA LEU A 148 0.14 8.31 12.42
C LEU A 148 1.61 8.28 12.85
N TYR A 149 2.39 7.33 12.33
CA TYR A 149 3.84 7.40 12.43
C TYR A 149 4.41 8.26 11.31
N VAL A 150 5.36 9.11 11.72
CA VAL A 150 6.29 9.77 10.79
C VAL A 150 7.63 9.07 10.94
N LEU A 151 8.10 8.49 9.85
CA LEU A 151 9.35 7.74 9.78
C LEU A 151 10.47 8.61 9.23
N ASP A 152 11.67 8.51 9.80
CA ASP A 152 12.92 8.92 9.17
C ASP A 152 13.42 7.74 8.33
N LEU A 153 13.33 7.85 7.01
CA LEU A 153 13.71 6.78 6.07
C LEU A 153 15.20 6.82 5.69
N VAL A 154 15.92 7.87 6.08
CA VAL A 154 17.38 7.91 5.96
C VAL A 154 18.02 7.02 7.02
N HIS A 155 17.47 7.03 8.24
CA HIS A 155 17.95 6.26 9.38
C HIS A 155 17.06 5.08 9.77
N ASN A 156 15.94 4.89 9.06
CA ASN A 156 15.01 3.77 9.22
C ASN A 156 14.46 3.62 10.66
N HIS A 157 13.95 4.70 11.24
CA HIS A 157 13.33 4.67 12.56
C HIS A 157 12.09 5.55 12.63
N VAL A 158 11.30 5.39 13.71
CA VAL A 158 10.16 6.26 13.99
C VAL A 158 10.66 7.60 14.50
N LYS A 159 10.41 8.66 13.72
CA LYS A 159 10.76 10.04 14.08
C LYS A 159 9.75 10.68 15.02
N ALA A 160 8.46 10.42 14.81
CA ALA A 160 7.38 10.94 15.64
C ALA A 160 6.12 10.07 15.51
N GLY A 161 5.27 10.13 16.55
CA GLY A 161 3.90 9.65 16.52
C GLY A 161 2.94 10.82 16.68
N VAL A 162 1.92 10.92 15.85
CA VAL A 162 0.86 11.92 15.94
C VAL A 162 -0.45 11.18 16.19
N ASN A 163 -1.07 11.40 17.37
CA ASN A 163 -2.37 10.81 17.65
C ASN A 163 -3.44 11.51 16.81
N ILE A 164 -4.07 10.77 15.93
CA ILE A 164 -5.21 11.19 15.10
C ILE A 164 -6.24 10.07 15.18
N PRO A 165 -7.38 10.30 15.83
CA PRO A 165 -8.39 9.27 16.04
C PRO A 165 -8.79 8.57 14.75
N GLN A 166 -8.72 7.23 14.74
CA GLN A 166 -9.11 6.38 13.61
C GLN A 166 -8.48 6.76 12.27
N VAL A 167 -7.26 7.31 12.27
CA VAL A 167 -6.55 7.67 11.03
C VAL A 167 -6.33 6.43 10.15
N HIS A 168 -6.87 6.48 8.93
CA HIS A 168 -6.86 5.34 8.03
C HIS A 168 -6.04 5.62 6.76
N TRP A 169 -6.20 6.80 6.16
CA TRP A 169 -5.52 7.15 4.91
C TRP A 169 -4.63 8.38 5.09
N VAL A 170 -3.53 8.40 4.35
CA VAL A 170 -2.58 9.51 4.37
C VAL A 170 -2.07 9.80 2.96
N VAL A 171 -2.03 11.08 2.59
CA VAL A 171 -1.55 11.54 1.30
C VAL A 171 -0.58 12.70 1.51
N VAL A 172 0.58 12.66 0.83
CA VAL A 172 1.59 13.72 0.85
C VAL A 172 1.54 14.53 -0.44
N ASN A 173 1.74 15.85 -0.36
CA ASN A 173 1.80 16.70 -1.56
C ASN A 173 3.13 16.56 -2.30
N GLY A 174 3.15 17.03 -3.58
CA GLY A 174 4.31 16.92 -4.46
C GLY A 174 5.58 17.63 -3.98
N SER A 175 5.48 18.55 -3.00
CA SER A 175 6.65 19.22 -2.39
C SER A 175 7.08 18.59 -1.04
N GLY A 176 6.31 17.63 -0.49
CA GLY A 176 6.55 17.07 0.84
C GLY A 176 6.23 18.01 2.00
N SER A 177 5.71 19.22 1.72
CA SER A 177 5.47 20.25 2.74
C SER A 177 4.16 20.12 3.50
N ARG A 178 3.21 19.33 2.97
CA ARG A 178 1.88 19.07 3.55
C ARG A 178 1.52 17.61 3.43
N VAL A 179 0.88 17.10 4.47
CA VAL A 179 0.30 15.76 4.51
C VAL A 179 -1.15 15.89 4.95
N LEU A 180 -2.05 15.22 4.25
CA LEU A 180 -3.45 15.08 4.64
C LEU A 180 -3.65 13.72 5.27
N ALA A 181 -4.31 13.69 6.42
CA ALA A 181 -4.69 12.46 7.10
C ALA A 181 -6.22 12.41 7.24
N PHE A 182 -6.76 11.26 6.87
CA PHE A 182 -8.19 10.99 6.82
C PHE A 182 -8.53 9.94 7.88
N SER A 183 -9.59 10.21 8.64
CA SER A 183 -10.05 9.36 9.74
C SER A 183 -11.39 8.75 9.41
N ASP A 184 -11.58 7.48 9.77
CA ASP A 184 -12.87 6.83 9.69
C ASP A 184 -13.92 7.57 10.54
N ASN A 185 -15.14 7.60 10.08
CA ASN A 185 -16.28 8.22 10.77
C ASN A 185 -16.09 9.71 11.15
N SER A 186 -15.26 10.44 10.42
CA SER A 186 -14.97 11.85 10.65
C SER A 186 -15.51 12.73 9.51
N ASP A 187 -15.91 13.96 9.83
CA ASP A 187 -16.27 15.00 8.85
C ASP A 187 -15.18 16.08 8.76
N SER A 188 -13.94 15.70 9.11
CA SER A 188 -12.78 16.57 9.08
C SER A 188 -11.55 15.91 8.48
N VAL A 189 -10.64 16.73 8.00
CA VAL A 189 -9.32 16.33 7.51
C VAL A 189 -8.25 16.92 8.42
N THR A 190 -7.26 16.12 8.80
CA THR A 190 -6.12 16.61 9.54
C THR A 190 -4.99 16.98 8.57
N VAL A 191 -4.63 18.27 8.55
CA VAL A 191 -3.51 18.81 7.77
C VAL A 191 -2.25 18.80 8.64
N ILE A 192 -1.19 18.13 8.19
CA ILE A 192 0.07 18.00 8.91
C ILE A 192 1.15 18.80 8.18
N SER A 193 1.95 19.50 8.96
CA SER A 193 3.14 20.23 8.50
C SER A 193 4.41 19.52 8.95
N PRO A 194 5.07 18.70 8.10
CA PRO A 194 6.23 17.90 8.49
C PRO A 194 7.39 18.71 9.05
N SER A 195 7.57 19.96 8.62
CA SER A 195 8.61 20.88 9.14
C SER A 195 8.40 21.31 10.58
N GLN A 196 7.21 21.12 11.16
CA GLN A 196 6.86 21.43 12.53
C GLN A 196 7.04 20.24 13.49
N ILE A 197 7.36 19.06 12.97
CA ILE A 197 7.57 17.87 13.80
C ILE A 197 8.70 18.12 14.80
N GLY A 198 8.38 17.98 16.11
CA GLY A 198 9.30 18.27 17.20
C GLY A 198 9.46 19.76 17.55
N LYS A 199 8.71 20.68 16.92
CA LYS A 199 8.85 22.13 17.14
C LYS A 199 7.59 22.84 17.64
N GLY A 200 6.43 22.19 17.66
CA GLY A 200 5.16 22.83 18.05
C GLY A 200 3.93 22.14 17.46
N ALA A 201 2.92 22.91 17.07
CA ALA A 201 1.69 22.38 16.49
C ALA A 201 1.97 21.74 15.12
N VAL A 202 1.97 20.41 15.11
CA VAL A 202 2.26 19.59 13.91
C VAL A 202 1.08 19.53 12.97
N SER A 203 -0.15 19.63 13.52
CA SER A 203 -1.38 19.36 12.76
C SER A 203 -2.46 20.42 13.02
N THR A 204 -3.32 20.61 12.03
CA THR A 204 -4.53 21.44 12.08
C THR A 204 -5.69 20.60 11.56
N THR A 205 -6.80 20.57 12.30
CA THR A 205 -8.03 19.90 11.85
C THR A 205 -8.90 20.90 11.10
N VAL A 206 -9.34 20.52 9.91
CA VAL A 206 -10.25 21.30 9.06
C VAL A 206 -11.56 20.54 8.94
N SER A 207 -12.68 21.19 9.25
CA SER A 207 -14.05 20.65 9.15
C SER A 207 -14.75 21.16 7.89
N GLY A 208 -15.93 20.63 7.59
CA GLY A 208 -16.75 21.03 6.44
C GLY A 208 -16.74 20.03 5.31
N PHE A 209 -16.45 18.79 5.60
CA PHE A 209 -16.48 17.64 4.69
C PHE A 209 -17.63 16.68 5.07
N ASP A 210 -17.87 15.66 4.25
CA ASP A 210 -18.88 14.63 4.49
C ASP A 210 -18.22 13.25 4.33
N ARG A 211 -17.69 12.70 5.43
CA ARG A 211 -16.91 11.46 5.44
C ARG A 211 -15.74 11.49 4.45
N PRO A 212 -14.78 12.41 4.59
CA PRO A 212 -13.64 12.48 3.71
C PRO A 212 -12.74 11.24 3.88
N VAL A 213 -12.38 10.60 2.75
CA VAL A 213 -11.58 9.36 2.75
C VAL A 213 -10.30 9.46 1.94
N TRP A 214 -10.20 10.43 1.03
CA TRP A 214 -9.05 10.60 0.16
C TRP A 214 -8.88 12.06 -0.24
N GLY A 215 -7.68 12.40 -0.70
CA GLY A 215 -7.40 13.73 -1.22
C GLY A 215 -6.39 13.71 -2.35
N VAL A 216 -6.56 14.61 -3.30
CA VAL A 216 -5.65 14.79 -4.43
C VAL A 216 -5.20 16.24 -4.45
N PHE A 217 -3.90 16.49 -4.33
CA PHE A 217 -3.38 17.86 -4.41
C PHE A 217 -3.39 18.36 -5.85
N SER A 218 -3.61 19.67 -6.02
CA SER A 218 -3.33 20.35 -7.28
C SER A 218 -1.82 20.30 -7.58
N SER A 219 -1.46 20.42 -8.86
CA SER A 219 -0.06 20.32 -9.30
C SER A 219 0.86 21.37 -8.66
N ASP A 220 0.32 22.55 -8.33
CA ASP A 220 1.02 23.61 -7.62
C ASP A 220 0.98 23.49 -6.09
N GLY A 221 0.21 22.54 -5.56
CA GLY A 221 0.04 22.29 -4.13
C GLY A 221 -0.78 23.36 -3.39
N SER A 222 -1.35 24.34 -4.09
CA SER A 222 -2.13 25.42 -3.47
C SER A 222 -3.51 24.97 -2.99
N LYS A 223 -4.03 23.89 -3.56
CA LYS A 223 -5.33 23.29 -3.24
C LYS A 223 -5.19 21.79 -3.04
N ALA A 224 -6.19 21.22 -2.36
CA ALA A 224 -6.45 19.78 -2.39
C ALA A 224 -7.93 19.54 -2.69
N TYR A 225 -8.19 18.53 -3.50
CA TYR A 225 -9.53 18.05 -3.81
C TYR A 225 -9.83 16.89 -2.86
N ILE A 226 -10.68 17.14 -1.88
CA ILE A 226 -11.03 16.19 -0.83
C ILE A 226 -12.24 15.38 -1.28
N LEU A 227 -12.09 14.07 -1.34
CA LEU A 227 -13.13 13.14 -1.73
C LEU A 227 -14.00 12.82 -0.52
N ASN A 228 -15.25 13.26 -0.57
CA ASN A 228 -16.27 12.97 0.42
C ASN A 228 -16.97 11.67 0.01
N CYS A 229 -16.79 10.63 0.80
CA CYS A 229 -17.37 9.33 0.53
C CYS A 229 -18.92 9.36 0.62
N GLY A 230 -19.47 10.20 1.48
CA GLY A 230 -20.91 10.36 1.65
C GLY A 230 -21.61 9.09 2.11
N PRO A 231 -22.72 8.69 1.46
CA PRO A 231 -23.55 7.55 1.90
C PRO A 231 -22.81 6.22 2.00
N GLU A 232 -21.81 5.97 1.17
CA GLU A 232 -21.02 4.74 1.20
C GLU A 232 -20.26 4.57 2.53
N CYS A 233 -19.89 5.69 3.18
CA CYS A 233 -19.19 5.72 4.46
C CYS A 233 -20.07 6.24 5.63
N GLY A 234 -21.39 6.22 5.47
CA GLY A 234 -22.33 6.66 6.51
C GLY A 234 -22.53 8.17 6.62
N GLY A 235 -22.14 8.92 5.59
CA GLY A 235 -22.46 10.35 5.42
C GLY A 235 -23.72 10.59 4.61
N SER A 236 -23.84 11.76 4.02
CA SER A 236 -25.06 12.21 3.32
C SER A 236 -24.84 12.43 1.82
N ASN A 237 -23.71 13.02 1.42
CA ASN A 237 -23.47 13.45 0.05
C ASN A 237 -22.07 13.09 -0.42
N ALA A 238 -21.99 12.24 -1.43
CA ALA A 238 -20.72 11.98 -2.11
C ALA A 238 -20.31 13.17 -2.99
N GLY A 239 -19.02 13.42 -3.09
CA GLY A 239 -18.51 14.52 -3.92
C GLY A 239 -17.06 14.87 -3.64
N ILE A 240 -16.64 16.01 -4.18
CA ILE A 240 -15.34 16.62 -3.87
C ILE A 240 -15.54 17.99 -3.25
N THR A 241 -14.78 18.30 -2.20
CA THR A 241 -14.69 19.64 -1.61
C THR A 241 -13.28 20.17 -1.81
N VAL A 242 -13.16 21.40 -2.29
CA VAL A 242 -11.86 22.04 -2.45
C VAL A 242 -11.35 22.53 -1.10
N LEU A 243 -10.15 22.08 -0.70
CA LEU A 243 -9.45 22.56 0.48
C LEU A 243 -8.38 23.57 0.02
N ASP A 244 -8.45 24.81 0.47
CA ASP A 244 -7.41 25.82 0.30
C ASP A 244 -6.26 25.52 1.29
N MET A 245 -5.06 25.30 0.74
CA MET A 245 -3.91 24.85 1.55
C MET A 245 -3.17 26.01 2.24
N ALA A 246 -3.43 27.26 1.86
CA ALA A 246 -2.85 28.42 2.51
C ALA A 246 -3.64 28.84 3.76
N SER A 247 -4.97 28.87 3.64
CA SER A 247 -5.88 29.22 4.74
C SER A 247 -6.34 28.03 5.57
N ASN A 248 -6.17 26.79 5.11
CA ASN A 248 -6.75 25.57 5.66
C ASN A 248 -8.29 25.67 5.81
N THR A 249 -8.95 26.10 4.76
CA THR A 249 -10.42 26.26 4.76
C THR A 249 -11.05 25.41 3.67
N ALA A 250 -12.17 24.74 4.02
CA ALA A 250 -13.03 24.07 3.05
C ALA A 250 -13.81 25.11 2.22
N GLY A 251 -13.81 24.92 0.91
CA GLY A 251 -14.45 25.81 -0.07
C GLY A 251 -15.61 25.14 -0.83
N ALA A 252 -15.65 25.35 -2.15
CA ALA A 252 -16.70 24.84 -3.00
C ALA A 252 -16.74 23.30 -3.02
N THR A 253 -17.96 22.75 -3.08
CA THR A 253 -18.23 21.31 -3.20
C THR A 253 -18.92 21.00 -4.52
N VAL A 254 -18.50 19.91 -5.17
CA VAL A 254 -19.15 19.34 -6.36
C VAL A 254 -19.72 17.98 -5.99
N GLY A 255 -21.04 17.80 -6.12
CA GLY A 255 -21.71 16.52 -5.88
C GLY A 255 -21.36 15.49 -6.95
N LEU A 256 -21.11 14.25 -6.53
CA LEU A 256 -20.84 13.09 -7.38
C LEU A 256 -21.70 11.91 -6.97
N SER A 257 -21.74 10.87 -7.82
CA SER A 257 -22.48 9.65 -7.52
C SER A 257 -21.75 8.75 -6.49
N GLY A 258 -20.42 8.86 -6.41
CA GLY A 258 -19.55 8.18 -5.45
C GLY A 258 -18.15 8.78 -5.50
N ALA A 259 -17.42 8.78 -4.38
CA ALA A 259 -16.11 9.41 -4.30
C ALA A 259 -15.23 8.77 -3.20
N THR A 260 -14.53 7.69 -3.52
CA THR A 260 -13.62 7.02 -2.56
C THR A 260 -12.18 7.03 -3.01
N MET A 261 -11.90 7.08 -4.33
CA MET A 261 -10.55 7.12 -4.89
C MET A 261 -10.49 8.13 -6.03
N GLY A 262 -9.37 8.83 -6.18
CA GLY A 262 -9.21 9.78 -7.26
C GLY A 262 -7.77 10.01 -7.68
N MET A 263 -7.61 10.43 -8.95
CA MET A 263 -6.34 10.75 -9.58
C MET A 263 -6.47 12.01 -10.44
N LEU A 264 -5.50 12.90 -10.33
CA LEU A 264 -5.40 14.09 -11.18
C LEU A 264 -4.51 13.79 -12.40
N ASN A 265 -5.05 14.02 -13.59
CA ASN A 265 -4.29 13.95 -14.83
C ASN A 265 -4.70 15.10 -15.76
N ASN A 266 -3.74 15.90 -16.22
CA ASN A 266 -3.95 16.99 -17.20
C ASN A 266 -5.12 17.93 -16.85
N GLY A 267 -5.23 18.34 -15.58
CA GLY A 267 -6.28 19.26 -15.12
C GLY A 267 -7.67 18.62 -14.95
N ASN A 268 -7.79 17.33 -15.18
CA ASN A 268 -8.98 16.53 -14.93
C ASN A 268 -8.77 15.61 -13.72
N LEU A 269 -9.69 15.64 -12.79
CA LEU A 269 -9.72 14.75 -11.64
C LEU A 269 -10.69 13.59 -11.96
N TYR A 270 -10.13 12.39 -12.05
CA TYR A 270 -10.88 11.15 -12.23
C TYR A 270 -11.27 10.64 -10.85
N VAL A 271 -12.56 10.47 -10.59
CA VAL A 271 -13.09 10.09 -9.26
C VAL A 271 -13.92 8.83 -9.39
N ALA A 272 -13.50 7.79 -8.70
CA ALA A 272 -14.22 6.52 -8.58
C ALA A 272 -14.85 6.40 -7.19
N GLY A 273 -16.01 5.76 -7.12
CA GLY A 273 -16.72 5.45 -5.89
C GLY A 273 -18.01 4.69 -6.19
N SER A 274 -18.70 4.25 -5.16
CA SER A 274 -19.99 3.58 -5.30
C SER A 274 -21.11 4.42 -4.70
N GLY A 275 -22.21 4.51 -5.42
CA GLY A 275 -23.44 5.12 -4.95
C GLY A 275 -24.61 4.14 -5.11
N HIS A 276 -25.32 3.84 -4.02
CA HIS A 276 -26.47 2.91 -4.03
C HIS A 276 -26.15 1.52 -4.63
N GLY A 277 -24.94 1.03 -4.39
CA GLY A 277 -24.47 -0.29 -4.90
C GLY A 277 -24.03 -0.28 -6.36
N VAL A 278 -23.96 0.88 -7.01
CA VAL A 278 -23.45 1.04 -8.38
C VAL A 278 -22.10 1.75 -8.35
N GLY A 279 -21.07 1.10 -8.91
CA GLY A 279 -19.76 1.74 -9.08
C GLY A 279 -19.79 2.75 -10.22
N THR A 280 -19.24 3.93 -9.98
CA THR A 280 -19.19 5.03 -10.95
C THR A 280 -17.82 5.67 -11.02
N LEU A 281 -17.44 6.07 -12.23
CA LEU A 281 -16.32 6.97 -12.50
C LEU A 281 -16.89 8.28 -13.06
N GLN A 282 -16.49 9.40 -12.49
CA GLN A 282 -16.78 10.74 -13.02
C GLN A 282 -15.50 11.53 -13.21
N VAL A 283 -15.46 12.30 -14.28
CA VAL A 283 -14.33 13.20 -14.56
C VAL A 283 -14.71 14.61 -14.19
N VAL A 284 -13.94 15.23 -13.29
CA VAL A 284 -14.17 16.60 -12.85
C VAL A 284 -13.10 17.51 -13.43
N ASN A 285 -13.49 18.48 -14.24
CA ASN A 285 -12.60 19.54 -14.68
C ASN A 285 -12.26 20.46 -13.51
N THR A 286 -10.96 20.53 -13.15
CA THR A 286 -10.54 21.23 -11.93
C THR A 286 -10.56 22.77 -12.06
N ALA A 287 -10.54 23.31 -13.28
CA ALA A 287 -10.60 24.77 -13.50
C ALA A 287 -12.01 25.31 -13.31
N GLY A 288 -13.04 24.59 -13.82
CA GLY A 288 -14.44 25.00 -13.72
C GLY A 288 -15.23 24.30 -12.62
N LEU A 289 -14.64 23.32 -11.93
CA LEU A 289 -15.31 22.45 -10.95
C LEU A 289 -16.62 21.85 -11.51
N THR A 290 -16.56 21.34 -12.73
CA THR A 290 -17.69 20.70 -13.41
C THR A 290 -17.46 19.21 -13.60
N ALA A 291 -18.46 18.41 -13.22
CA ALA A 291 -18.39 16.95 -13.33
C ALA A 291 -19.05 16.45 -14.63
N SER A 292 -18.44 15.42 -15.23
CA SER A 292 -19.06 14.67 -16.32
C SER A 292 -20.25 13.83 -15.84
N PRO A 293 -21.12 13.36 -16.75
CA PRO A 293 -22.02 12.25 -16.43
C PRO A 293 -21.22 11.04 -15.91
N PRO A 294 -21.82 10.23 -14.99
CA PRO A 294 -21.15 9.05 -14.46
C PRO A 294 -21.03 7.95 -15.52
N VAL A 295 -19.87 7.31 -15.56
CA VAL A 295 -19.59 6.08 -16.30
C VAL A 295 -19.66 4.91 -15.33
N THR A 296 -20.41 3.85 -15.67
CA THR A 296 -20.52 2.66 -14.80
C THR A 296 -19.22 1.86 -14.82
N ILE A 297 -18.73 1.54 -13.61
CA ILE A 297 -17.56 0.69 -13.36
C ILE A 297 -17.94 -0.45 -12.40
N SER A 298 -16.97 -1.28 -11.98
CA SER A 298 -17.18 -2.27 -10.92
C SER A 298 -17.78 -1.60 -9.68
N ASN A 299 -18.59 -2.32 -8.91
CA ASN A 299 -19.02 -1.86 -7.61
C ASN A 299 -17.97 -2.21 -6.52
N GLY A 300 -18.32 -2.04 -5.25
CA GLY A 300 -17.41 -2.24 -4.11
C GLY A 300 -16.66 -0.96 -3.74
N TYR A 301 -15.75 -1.08 -2.78
CA TYR A 301 -14.96 0.05 -2.28
C TYR A 301 -13.71 0.24 -3.14
N HIS A 302 -13.65 1.35 -3.88
CA HIS A 302 -12.53 1.69 -4.76
C HIS A 302 -11.37 2.28 -3.94
N ASN A 303 -10.20 1.69 -4.03
CA ASN A 303 -9.01 2.11 -3.29
C ASN A 303 -7.69 1.93 -4.05
N ARG A 304 -7.76 1.60 -5.34
CA ARG A 304 -6.60 1.51 -6.25
C ARG A 304 -6.94 2.19 -7.56
N MET A 305 -6.03 3.02 -8.05
CA MET A 305 -6.19 3.71 -9.33
C MET A 305 -4.81 4.03 -9.90
N GLU A 306 -4.52 3.55 -11.11
CA GLU A 306 -3.25 3.77 -11.78
C GLU A 306 -3.48 4.02 -13.28
N LEU A 307 -2.68 4.94 -13.84
CA LEU A 307 -2.76 5.30 -15.26
C LEU A 307 -1.63 4.63 -16.05
N SER A 308 -1.99 3.91 -17.11
CA SER A 308 -1.01 3.34 -18.04
C SER A 308 -0.49 4.39 -19.04
N SER A 309 0.65 4.08 -19.69
CA SER A 309 1.24 4.91 -20.75
C SER A 309 0.31 5.16 -21.94
N ASN A 310 -0.65 4.27 -22.18
CA ASN A 310 -1.62 4.35 -23.28
C ASN A 310 -2.96 4.98 -22.86
N ASN A 311 -2.98 5.82 -21.82
CA ASN A 311 -4.16 6.51 -21.31
C ASN A 311 -5.32 5.56 -20.95
N LYS A 312 -5.00 4.36 -20.45
CA LYS A 312 -5.96 3.46 -19.82
C LYS A 312 -5.85 3.60 -18.31
N LEU A 313 -6.94 3.99 -17.67
CA LEU A 313 -7.01 4.13 -16.22
C LEU A 313 -7.52 2.82 -15.62
N PHE A 314 -6.68 2.16 -14.83
CA PHE A 314 -6.99 0.94 -14.11
C PHE A 314 -7.54 1.30 -12.73
N ILE A 315 -8.73 0.80 -12.40
CA ILE A 315 -9.46 1.13 -11.18
C ILE A 315 -9.81 -0.16 -10.48
N GLY A 316 -9.25 -0.36 -9.29
CA GLY A 316 -9.47 -1.54 -8.47
C GLY A 316 -10.41 -1.25 -7.31
N SER A 317 -11.28 -2.24 -7.02
CA SER A 317 -12.19 -2.22 -5.88
C SER A 317 -12.04 -3.49 -5.02
N ARG A 318 -12.65 -3.46 -3.85
CA ARG A 318 -12.77 -4.58 -2.92
C ARG A 318 -14.25 -4.82 -2.57
N GLY A 319 -14.59 -6.08 -2.27
CA GLY A 319 -15.94 -6.45 -1.88
C GLY A 319 -16.97 -6.25 -2.98
N CYS A 320 -16.56 -6.31 -4.24
CA CYS A 320 -17.46 -6.19 -5.37
C CYS A 320 -18.38 -7.43 -5.50
N SER A 321 -19.58 -7.23 -6.06
CA SER A 321 -20.57 -8.29 -6.25
C SER A 321 -21.10 -8.30 -7.68
N GLY A 322 -21.27 -9.49 -8.26
CA GLY A 322 -21.95 -9.72 -9.55
C GLY A 322 -21.16 -9.34 -10.81
N ARG A 323 -20.04 -8.60 -10.67
CA ARG A 323 -19.07 -8.28 -11.74
C ARG A 323 -17.67 -8.29 -11.12
N GLY A 324 -16.61 -8.30 -11.95
CA GLY A 324 -15.23 -8.24 -11.46
C GLY A 324 -14.92 -6.97 -10.70
N CYS A 325 -13.85 -7.00 -9.90
CA CYS A 325 -13.40 -5.88 -9.11
C CYS A 325 -12.44 -4.93 -9.86
N LEU A 326 -12.00 -5.29 -11.05
CA LEU A 326 -11.17 -4.46 -11.92
C LEU A 326 -12.02 -3.76 -12.98
N SER A 327 -11.86 -2.46 -13.11
CA SER A 327 -12.39 -1.67 -14.21
C SER A 327 -11.26 -0.98 -14.95
N ILE A 328 -11.35 -0.94 -16.28
CA ILE A 328 -10.36 -0.28 -17.15
C ILE A 328 -11.10 0.78 -17.94
N PHE A 329 -10.76 2.05 -17.70
CA PHE A 329 -11.37 3.19 -18.37
C PHE A 329 -10.44 3.73 -19.45
N ASP A 330 -10.94 3.77 -20.68
CA ASP A 330 -10.27 4.40 -21.81
C ASP A 330 -10.56 5.91 -21.79
N ILE A 331 -9.54 6.71 -21.49
CA ILE A 331 -9.68 8.17 -21.41
C ILE A 331 -10.03 8.77 -22.76
N GLY A 332 -9.48 8.23 -23.87
CA GLY A 332 -9.75 8.73 -25.21
C GLY A 332 -11.15 8.42 -25.71
N ALA A 333 -11.64 7.22 -25.44
CA ALA A 333 -12.98 6.77 -25.84
C ALA A 333 -14.07 7.17 -24.84
N ASN A 334 -13.71 7.58 -23.62
CA ASN A 334 -14.62 7.87 -22.50
C ASN A 334 -15.56 6.66 -22.17
N THR A 335 -15.00 5.47 -22.18
CA THR A 335 -15.73 4.21 -21.93
C THR A 335 -14.98 3.35 -20.91
N ALA A 336 -15.72 2.56 -20.14
CA ALA A 336 -15.15 1.62 -19.20
C ALA A 336 -15.51 0.17 -19.57
N ALA A 337 -14.55 -0.73 -19.40
CA ALA A 337 -14.76 -2.17 -19.37
C ALA A 337 -14.58 -2.67 -17.94
N VAL A 338 -15.43 -3.61 -17.52
CA VAL A 338 -15.29 -4.32 -16.24
C VAL A 338 -14.83 -5.73 -16.54
N ASP A 339 -13.75 -6.14 -15.90
CA ASP A 339 -13.19 -7.47 -16.11
C ASP A 339 -14.05 -8.57 -15.45
N THR A 340 -13.72 -9.82 -15.72
CA THR A 340 -14.43 -10.97 -15.17
C THR A 340 -14.22 -11.07 -13.65
N PRO A 341 -15.14 -11.69 -12.88
CA PRO A 341 -15.01 -11.77 -11.42
C PRO A 341 -13.83 -12.67 -11.01
N ASN A 342 -12.74 -12.04 -10.59
CA ASN A 342 -11.52 -12.70 -10.09
C ASN A 342 -11.19 -12.36 -8.63
N GLY A 343 -12.04 -11.59 -7.96
CA GLY A 343 -11.86 -11.16 -6.56
C GLY A 343 -11.33 -9.74 -6.42
N ASP A 344 -10.94 -9.39 -5.20
CA ASP A 344 -10.49 -8.04 -4.86
C ASP A 344 -9.19 -7.66 -5.58
N VAL A 345 -9.14 -6.41 -6.06
CA VAL A 345 -7.90 -5.83 -6.61
C VAL A 345 -7.09 -5.23 -5.47
N THR A 346 -5.90 -5.76 -5.25
CA THR A 346 -5.03 -5.35 -4.14
C THR A 346 -3.78 -4.61 -4.57
N GLY A 347 -3.34 -4.78 -5.83
CA GLY A 347 -2.18 -4.10 -6.41
C GLY A 347 -2.36 -3.82 -7.90
N ILE A 348 -1.88 -2.66 -8.34
CA ILE A 348 -1.81 -2.28 -9.76
C ILE A 348 -0.45 -1.64 -9.98
N ALA A 349 0.26 -2.02 -11.03
CA ALA A 349 1.55 -1.45 -11.43
C ALA A 349 1.65 -1.34 -12.95
N PRO A 350 1.50 -0.16 -13.53
CA PRO A 350 1.89 0.07 -14.92
C PRO A 350 3.39 -0.19 -15.09
N ILE A 351 3.76 -0.89 -16.16
CA ILE A 351 5.16 -1.19 -16.46
C ILE A 351 5.69 -0.09 -17.38
N GLY A 352 6.66 0.67 -16.87
CA GLY A 352 7.20 1.84 -17.55
C GLY A 352 7.97 1.47 -18.81
N GLY A 353 7.71 2.21 -19.90
CA GLY A 353 8.25 1.95 -21.22
C GLY A 353 7.63 0.75 -21.92
N GLY A 354 6.66 0.04 -21.29
CA GLY A 354 5.89 -1.06 -21.83
C GLY A 354 4.43 -0.69 -22.06
N ASN A 355 3.72 -1.59 -22.73
CA ASN A 355 2.29 -1.48 -22.97
C ASN A 355 1.49 -2.33 -21.98
N GLU A 356 2.03 -2.59 -20.82
CA GLU A 356 1.52 -3.58 -19.89
C GLU A 356 1.22 -2.98 -18.54
N VAL A 357 0.22 -3.56 -17.87
CA VAL A 357 -0.12 -3.28 -16.48
C VAL A 357 -0.23 -4.60 -15.73
N TYR A 358 0.52 -4.70 -14.66
CA TYR A 358 0.44 -5.81 -13.74
C TYR A 358 -0.64 -5.54 -12.68
N VAL A 359 -1.54 -6.47 -12.50
CA VAL A 359 -2.64 -6.36 -11.54
C VAL A 359 -2.65 -7.58 -10.62
N VAL A 360 -2.69 -7.33 -9.33
CA VAL A 360 -2.96 -8.37 -8.33
C VAL A 360 -4.46 -8.36 -8.03
N GLU A 361 -5.13 -9.45 -8.41
CA GLU A 361 -6.57 -9.62 -8.28
C GLU A 361 -6.89 -11.03 -7.76
N GLY A 362 -7.67 -11.13 -6.68
CA GLY A 362 -8.03 -12.41 -6.09
C GLY A 362 -6.85 -13.23 -5.53
N GLY A 363 -5.69 -12.61 -5.36
CA GLY A 363 -4.46 -13.28 -4.92
C GLY A 363 -3.58 -13.81 -6.06
N GLU A 364 -3.95 -13.55 -7.32
CA GLU A 364 -3.22 -13.90 -8.53
C GLU A 364 -2.56 -12.67 -9.16
N LEU A 365 -1.47 -12.86 -9.88
CA LEU A 365 -0.85 -11.82 -10.70
C LEU A 365 -1.30 -11.98 -12.15
N ARG A 366 -1.92 -10.94 -12.67
CA ARG A 366 -2.44 -10.87 -14.05
C ARG A 366 -1.74 -9.76 -14.81
N ILE A 367 -1.50 -9.98 -16.10
CA ILE A 367 -0.84 -9.02 -16.98
C ILE A 367 -1.83 -8.61 -18.07
N PHE A 368 -1.99 -7.29 -18.24
CA PHE A 368 -2.90 -6.69 -19.21
C PHE A 368 -2.13 -5.93 -20.27
N ASP A 369 -2.48 -6.18 -21.55
CA ASP A 369 -2.03 -5.36 -22.67
C ASP A 369 -2.90 -4.11 -22.79
N THR A 370 -2.29 -2.94 -22.89
CA THR A 370 -2.96 -1.64 -23.00
C THR A 370 -2.96 -1.06 -24.41
N THR A 371 -2.41 -1.77 -25.40
CA THR A 371 -2.37 -1.32 -26.80
C THR A 371 -3.71 -1.41 -27.48
N THR A 372 -4.60 -2.24 -26.98
CA THR A 372 -5.93 -2.45 -27.56
C THR A 372 -6.96 -1.49 -26.95
N SER A 373 -8.07 -1.24 -27.66
CA SER A 373 -9.18 -0.42 -27.15
C SER A 373 -9.91 -1.05 -25.95
N ALA A 374 -9.87 -2.37 -25.84
CA ALA A 374 -10.40 -3.14 -24.71
C ALA A 374 -9.25 -3.99 -24.16
N PRO A 375 -8.49 -3.48 -23.18
CA PRO A 375 -7.40 -4.24 -22.56
C PRO A 375 -7.90 -5.59 -22.06
N SER A 376 -7.14 -6.62 -22.38
CA SER A 376 -7.44 -7.99 -21.95
C SER A 376 -6.25 -8.59 -21.25
N THR A 377 -6.49 -9.55 -20.36
CA THR A 377 -5.41 -10.32 -19.73
C THR A 377 -4.62 -11.05 -20.82
N ILE A 378 -3.31 -10.78 -20.90
CA ILE A 378 -2.43 -11.48 -21.84
C ILE A 378 -2.15 -12.88 -21.27
N HIS A 379 -1.78 -12.93 -19.99
CA HIS A 379 -1.57 -14.20 -19.27
C HIS A 379 -1.59 -14.01 -17.75
N PHE A 380 -1.63 -15.11 -17.04
CA PHE A 380 -1.51 -15.21 -15.60
C PHE A 380 -0.10 -15.67 -15.23
N VAL A 381 0.43 -15.15 -14.15
CA VAL A 381 1.68 -15.63 -13.58
C VAL A 381 1.38 -16.35 -12.27
N ASP A 382 1.65 -17.66 -12.25
CA ASP A 382 1.52 -18.46 -11.02
C ASP A 382 2.66 -18.10 -10.07
N ILE A 383 2.34 -17.39 -9.01
CA ILE A 383 3.30 -16.99 -7.97
C ILE A 383 3.48 -18.05 -6.86
N VAL A 384 2.86 -19.21 -6.98
CA VAL A 384 2.88 -20.29 -5.96
C VAL A 384 2.59 -19.71 -4.58
N GLY A 385 1.35 -19.24 -4.38
CA GLY A 385 0.93 -18.63 -3.12
C GLY A 385 -0.16 -17.57 -3.31
N LYS A 386 -0.14 -16.52 -2.48
CA LYS A 386 -1.10 -15.44 -2.53
C LYS A 386 -0.41 -14.10 -2.77
N ALA A 387 -0.56 -13.56 -3.98
CA ALA A 387 -0.16 -12.20 -4.28
C ALA A 387 -1.01 -11.18 -3.49
N MET A 388 -0.37 -10.12 -2.99
CA MET A 388 -1.06 -9.07 -2.24
C MET A 388 -0.85 -7.68 -2.82
N ASP A 389 0.33 -7.39 -3.38
CA ASP A 389 0.61 -6.11 -4.05
C ASP A 389 1.72 -6.31 -5.10
N VAL A 390 1.83 -5.37 -6.03
CA VAL A 390 2.86 -5.35 -7.06
C VAL A 390 3.39 -3.93 -7.25
N LYS A 391 4.72 -3.77 -7.41
CA LYS A 391 5.38 -2.48 -7.68
C LYS A 391 6.51 -2.66 -8.69
N GLU A 392 6.52 -1.85 -9.74
CA GLU A 392 7.67 -1.74 -10.63
C GLU A 392 8.77 -0.91 -9.95
N VAL A 393 9.99 -1.48 -9.85
CA VAL A 393 11.05 -0.91 -9.01
C VAL A 393 12.20 -0.26 -9.78
N ASP A 394 12.29 -0.40 -11.10
CA ASP A 394 13.45 0.04 -11.87
C ASP A 394 13.21 1.26 -12.77
N ASN A 395 12.04 1.43 -13.35
CA ASN A 395 11.81 2.56 -14.25
C ASN A 395 11.57 3.86 -13.47
N PRO A 396 12.00 5.01 -14.02
CA PRO A 396 11.69 6.29 -13.41
C PRO A 396 10.17 6.49 -13.36
N PRO A 397 9.65 7.26 -12.41
CA PRO A 397 8.24 7.64 -12.40
C PRO A 397 7.90 8.30 -13.73
N GLN A 398 6.77 7.93 -14.30
CA GLN A 398 6.24 8.53 -15.54
C GLN A 398 5.67 9.91 -15.27
#